data_df0e7a848207e56841e608e7f44b1954
#
_entry.id   df0e7a848207e56841e608e7f44b1954
#
_cell.length_a   1.000
_cell.length_b   1.000
_cell.length_c   1.000
_cell.angle_alpha   90.00
_cell.angle_beta   90.00
_cell.angle_gamma   90.00
#
_symmetry.space_group_name_H-M   'P 1'
#
loop_
_entity.id
_entity.type
_entity.pdbx_description
1 polymer ?
#
loop_
_entity_poly.entity_id
_entity_poly.type
_entity_poly.pdbx_seq_one_letter_code
_entity_poly.pdbx_strand_id
1 'polypeptide(L)'
;MTSDSTPTSGKNGPLNRLRVIEFAGIGPGPHAAMMLADLGTDVIRVQRPGTLPAEGRNADALLRGRRVVEANLKDPADRDTILGLIAKADVILEGFRPGVMERLGFGPEDLAEVNPGLVYGRMTGWGQDGPRAE
;
A
#
# COMPACT_ATOMS: atom_id res chain seq x y z
N MET A 1 -32.21 12.19 15.60
CA MET A 1 -31.26 11.86 14.53
C MET A 1 -29.88 11.75 15.11
N THR A 2 -29.54 10.59 15.53
CA THR A 2 -28.17 10.26 15.92
C THR A 2 -27.41 9.92 14.66
N SER A 3 -26.56 10.83 14.21
CA SER A 3 -25.52 10.47 13.26
C SER A 3 -24.60 9.52 13.98
N ASP A 4 -24.71 8.26 13.67
CA ASP A 4 -23.81 7.22 14.11
C ASP A 4 -22.48 7.39 13.37
N SER A 5 -21.74 8.42 13.75
CA SER A 5 -20.34 8.53 13.46
C SER A 5 -19.63 7.63 14.45
N THR A 6 -19.62 6.34 14.18
CA THR A 6 -18.65 5.46 14.81
C THR A 6 -17.29 6.11 14.57
N PRO A 7 -16.58 6.55 15.62
CA PRO A 7 -15.23 7.03 15.41
C PRO A 7 -14.45 5.84 14.88
N THR A 8 -14.09 5.89 13.61
CA THR A 8 -12.95 5.12 13.15
C THR A 8 -11.89 5.33 14.20
N SER A 9 -11.43 4.27 14.83
CA SER A 9 -10.39 4.27 15.86
C SER A 9 -9.31 5.22 15.40
N GLY A 10 -9.38 6.48 15.84
CA GLY A 10 -8.55 7.54 15.36
C GLY A 10 -7.13 7.21 15.74
N LYS A 11 -6.35 6.77 14.78
CA LYS A 11 -4.91 6.68 14.97
C LYS A 11 -4.45 8.09 15.28
N ASN A 12 -4.07 8.31 16.54
CA ASN A 12 -3.53 9.59 16.97
C ASN A 12 -2.09 9.69 16.47
N GLY A 13 -1.78 10.79 15.80
CA GLY A 13 -0.43 11.03 15.31
C GLY A 13 -0.38 12.19 14.30
N PRO A 14 0.82 12.69 14.00
CA PRO A 14 0.98 13.84 13.12
C PRO A 14 0.52 13.60 11.68
N LEU A 15 0.44 12.34 11.25
CA LEU A 15 0.05 11.95 9.89
C LEU A 15 -1.34 11.30 9.82
N ASN A 16 -2.20 11.54 10.80
CA ASN A 16 -3.50 10.88 10.93
C ASN A 16 -4.50 11.17 9.79
N ARG A 17 -4.21 12.13 8.93
CA ARG A 17 -5.05 12.49 7.78
C ARG A 17 -4.62 11.81 6.49
N LEU A 18 -3.46 11.15 6.49
CA LEU A 18 -2.91 10.54 5.29
C LEU A 18 -3.33 9.09 5.15
N ARG A 19 -3.53 8.67 3.92
CA ARG A 19 -3.76 7.28 3.54
C ARG A 19 -2.65 6.78 2.63
N VAL A 20 -2.11 5.63 2.97
CA VAL A 20 -1.05 4.93 2.23
C VAL A 20 -1.58 3.61 1.71
N ILE A 21 -1.35 3.32 0.46
CA ILE A 21 -1.52 1.99 -0.12
C ILE A 21 -0.15 1.34 -0.22
N GLU A 22 0.05 0.25 0.51
CA GLU A 22 1.27 -0.55 0.49
C GLU A 22 1.04 -1.81 -0.33
N PHE A 23 1.81 -2.01 -1.40
CA PHE A 23 1.85 -3.32 -2.05
C PHE A 23 2.78 -4.24 -1.28
N ALA A 24 2.29 -5.42 -0.93
CA ALA A 24 3.01 -6.38 -0.10
C ALA A 24 4.36 -6.76 -0.71
N GLY A 25 5.39 -6.70 0.11
CA GLY A 25 6.76 -7.01 -0.25
C GLY A 25 7.57 -7.34 1.00
N ILE A 26 8.87 -7.31 0.86
CA ILE A 26 9.83 -7.58 1.93
C ILE A 26 10.78 -6.38 2.11
N GLY A 27 11.39 -6.29 3.27
CA GLY A 27 12.47 -5.33 3.54
C GLY A 27 12.00 -3.90 3.78
N PRO A 28 12.57 -2.91 3.06
CA PRO A 28 12.38 -1.50 3.39
C PRO A 28 10.96 -0.98 3.16
N GLY A 29 10.21 -1.52 2.22
CA GLY A 29 8.82 -1.12 1.97
C GLY A 29 7.92 -1.34 3.18
N PRO A 30 7.80 -2.57 3.69
CA PRO A 30 7.06 -2.87 4.92
C PRO A 30 7.56 -2.09 6.14
N HIS A 31 8.86 -1.86 6.26
CA HIS A 31 9.43 -1.06 7.35
C HIS A 31 8.97 0.41 7.28
N ALA A 32 9.04 1.01 6.10
CA ALA A 32 8.56 2.38 5.90
C ALA A 32 7.06 2.51 6.20
N ALA A 33 6.25 1.55 5.73
CA ALA A 33 4.81 1.54 6.00
C ALA A 33 4.50 1.35 7.49
N MET A 34 5.29 0.57 8.22
CA MET A 34 5.19 0.44 9.67
C MET A 34 5.43 1.78 10.37
N MET A 35 6.48 2.49 9.99
CA MET A 35 6.78 3.80 10.58
C MET A 35 5.68 4.82 10.29
N LEU A 36 5.14 4.84 9.08
CA LEU A 36 4.01 5.70 8.73
C LEU A 36 2.76 5.34 9.53
N ALA A 37 2.48 4.04 9.73
CA ALA A 37 1.37 3.59 10.56
C ALA A 37 1.53 4.03 12.03
N ASP A 38 2.73 3.93 12.58
CA ASP A 38 3.04 4.40 13.95
C ASP A 38 2.84 5.92 14.09
N LEU A 39 3.04 6.69 13.02
CA LEU A 39 2.79 8.12 12.97
C LEU A 39 1.31 8.49 12.74
N GLY A 40 0.43 7.51 12.70
CA GLY A 40 -1.02 7.70 12.63
C GLY A 40 -1.64 7.53 11.24
N THR A 41 -0.85 7.26 10.21
CA THR A 41 -1.34 7.07 8.85
C THR A 41 -2.28 5.88 8.74
N ASP A 42 -3.33 6.00 7.92
CA ASP A 42 -4.18 4.89 7.53
C ASP A 42 -3.48 4.08 6.43
N VAL A 43 -2.86 2.96 6.80
CA VAL A 43 -2.13 2.10 5.86
C VAL A 43 -2.96 0.89 5.46
N ILE A 44 -3.23 0.77 4.16
CA ILE A 44 -3.90 -0.38 3.56
C ILE A 44 -2.86 -1.20 2.81
N ARG A 45 -2.64 -2.44 3.27
CA ARG A 45 -1.73 -3.38 2.65
C ARG A 45 -2.47 -4.26 1.65
N VAL A 46 -2.07 -4.20 0.41
CA VAL A 46 -2.57 -5.05 -0.69
C VAL A 46 -1.66 -6.25 -0.82
N GLN A 47 -2.20 -7.44 -0.73
CA GLN A 47 -1.45 -8.69 -0.86
C GLN A 47 -2.22 -9.72 -1.68
N ARG A 48 -1.51 -10.74 -2.15
CA ARG A 48 -2.14 -11.85 -2.89
C ARG A 48 -3.08 -12.64 -1.96
N PRO A 49 -4.19 -13.16 -2.48
CA PRO A 49 -5.04 -14.07 -1.73
C PRO A 49 -4.25 -15.27 -1.19
N GLY A 50 -4.57 -15.69 0.03
CA GLY A 50 -3.96 -16.84 0.68
C GLY A 50 -2.57 -16.58 1.28
N THR A 51 -2.09 -15.35 1.29
CA THR A 51 -0.79 -14.99 1.89
C THR A 51 -0.88 -14.53 3.34
N LEU A 52 -2.05 -14.51 3.92
CA LEU A 52 -2.23 -14.21 5.34
C LEU A 52 -1.47 -15.25 6.18
N PRO A 53 -0.79 -14.82 7.27
CA PRO A 53 -0.19 -15.75 8.21
C PRO A 53 -1.23 -16.72 8.72
N ALA A 54 -0.89 -17.99 8.82
CA ALA A 54 -1.76 -18.98 9.47
C ALA A 54 -2.08 -18.50 10.90
N GLU A 55 -3.32 -18.66 11.33
CA GLU A 55 -3.74 -18.35 12.69
C GLU A 55 -2.77 -18.95 13.70
N GLY A 56 -2.31 -18.14 14.66
CA GLY A 56 -1.41 -18.57 15.74
C GLY A 56 0.07 -18.31 15.50
N ARG A 57 0.49 -17.85 14.34
CA ARG A 57 1.82 -17.24 14.22
C ARG A 57 1.77 -15.84 14.79
N ASN A 58 2.74 -15.51 15.64
CA ASN A 58 2.91 -14.16 16.15
C ASN A 58 2.81 -13.19 14.98
N ALA A 59 1.82 -12.30 15.04
CA ALA A 59 1.69 -11.27 14.04
C ALA A 59 3.04 -10.59 13.88
N ASP A 60 3.56 -10.59 12.67
CA ASP A 60 4.82 -9.93 12.40
C ASP A 60 4.71 -8.47 12.86
N ALA A 61 5.52 -8.09 13.84
CA ALA A 61 5.51 -6.73 14.39
C ALA A 61 5.74 -5.68 13.31
N LEU A 62 6.44 -6.05 12.23
CA LEU A 62 6.65 -5.23 11.05
C LEU A 62 5.34 -4.87 10.35
N LEU A 63 4.32 -5.72 10.42
CA LEU A 63 3.03 -5.52 9.77
C LEU A 63 1.98 -4.86 10.67
N ARG A 64 2.35 -4.40 11.85
CA ARG A 64 1.43 -3.72 12.77
C ARG A 64 0.81 -2.48 12.15
N GLY A 65 -0.40 -2.17 12.54
CA GLY A 65 -1.09 -0.96 12.10
C GLY A 65 -1.64 -0.98 10.68
N ARG A 66 -1.58 -2.12 9.98
CA ARG A 66 -2.16 -2.28 8.65
C ARG A 66 -3.59 -2.75 8.70
N ARG A 67 -4.37 -2.27 7.74
CA ARG A 67 -5.55 -2.99 7.26
C ARG A 67 -5.13 -3.78 6.02
N VAL A 68 -5.61 -5.01 5.88
CA VAL A 68 -5.18 -5.89 4.79
C VAL A 68 -6.33 -6.08 3.80
N VAL A 69 -6.01 -5.97 2.52
CA VAL A 69 -6.88 -6.30 1.40
C VAL A 69 -6.20 -7.37 0.57
N GLU A 70 -6.88 -8.49 0.38
CA GLU A 70 -6.42 -9.50 -0.56
C GLU A 70 -6.94 -9.20 -1.96
N ALA A 71 -6.05 -9.14 -2.93
CA ALA A 71 -6.39 -8.87 -4.32
C ALA A 71 -5.41 -9.54 -5.28
N ASN A 72 -5.98 -10.11 -6.34
CA ASN A 72 -5.22 -10.57 -7.49
C ASN A 72 -5.13 -9.43 -8.51
N LEU A 73 -3.99 -8.80 -8.63
CA LEU A 73 -3.79 -7.65 -9.52
C LEU A 73 -3.92 -7.98 -11.01
N LYS A 74 -4.09 -9.25 -11.36
CA LYS A 74 -4.39 -9.70 -12.72
C LYS A 74 -5.89 -9.88 -12.97
N ASP A 75 -6.70 -9.89 -11.93
CA ASP A 75 -8.16 -9.99 -12.03
C ASP A 75 -8.77 -8.59 -12.22
N PRO A 76 -9.63 -8.38 -13.25
CA PRO A 76 -10.21 -7.06 -13.52
C PRO A 76 -11.03 -6.47 -12.37
N ALA A 77 -11.81 -7.27 -11.66
CA ALA A 77 -12.65 -6.80 -10.57
C ALA A 77 -11.79 -6.36 -9.36
N ASP A 78 -10.76 -7.13 -9.04
CA ASP A 78 -9.81 -6.80 -7.98
C ASP A 78 -9.03 -5.53 -8.35
N ARG A 79 -8.61 -5.40 -9.61
CA ARG A 79 -7.94 -4.20 -10.11
C ARG A 79 -8.78 -2.94 -9.92
N ASP A 80 -10.05 -3.00 -10.29
CA ASP A 80 -10.97 -1.87 -10.14
C ASP A 80 -11.12 -1.48 -8.67
N THR A 81 -11.20 -2.45 -7.78
CA THR A 81 -11.24 -2.23 -6.33
C THR A 81 -9.98 -1.50 -5.85
N ILE A 82 -8.81 -1.96 -6.25
CA ILE A 82 -7.54 -1.34 -5.85
C ILE A 82 -7.37 0.05 -6.45
N LEU A 83 -7.75 0.26 -7.70
CA LEU A 83 -7.74 1.58 -8.33
C LEU A 83 -8.68 2.56 -7.60
N GLY A 84 -9.83 2.09 -7.14
CA GLY A 84 -10.75 2.87 -6.31
C GLY A 84 -10.14 3.29 -4.97
N LEU A 85 -9.34 2.44 -4.35
CA LEU A 85 -8.59 2.78 -3.13
C LEU A 85 -7.48 3.80 -3.42
N ILE A 86 -6.74 3.61 -4.49
CA ILE A 86 -5.65 4.51 -4.91
C ILE A 86 -6.17 5.91 -5.26
N ALA A 87 -7.35 6.01 -5.86
CA ALA A 87 -7.97 7.29 -6.18
C ALA A 87 -8.18 8.19 -4.95
N LYS A 88 -8.28 7.60 -3.77
CA LYS A 88 -8.49 8.28 -2.49
C LYS A 88 -7.26 8.25 -1.57
N ALA A 89 -6.13 7.78 -2.08
CA ALA A 89 -4.89 7.69 -1.33
C ALA A 89 -4.00 8.92 -1.52
N ASP A 90 -3.11 9.15 -0.57
CA ASP A 90 -2.10 10.19 -0.66
C ASP A 90 -0.75 9.63 -1.12
N VAL A 91 -0.47 8.39 -0.75
CA VAL A 91 0.82 7.73 -1.00
C VAL A 91 0.60 6.28 -1.42
N ILE A 92 1.41 5.83 -2.34
CA ILE A 92 1.59 4.42 -2.68
C ILE A 92 3.03 4.00 -2.40
N LEU A 93 3.21 2.81 -1.83
CA LEU A 93 4.52 2.21 -1.61
C LEU A 93 4.58 0.84 -2.29
N GLU A 94 5.62 0.62 -3.06
CA GLU A 94 5.89 -0.67 -3.69
C GLU A 94 7.40 -0.99 -3.69
N GLY A 95 7.73 -2.26 -3.69
CA GLY A 95 9.10 -2.73 -3.70
C GLY A 95 9.32 -3.87 -4.68
N PHE A 96 8.55 -3.94 -5.76
CA PHE A 96 8.74 -4.90 -6.82
C PHE A 96 9.96 -4.55 -7.68
N ARG A 97 10.43 -5.52 -8.44
CA ARG A 97 11.48 -5.26 -9.43
C ARG A 97 11.04 -4.21 -10.45
N PRO A 98 11.98 -3.42 -10.99
CA PRO A 98 11.68 -2.44 -12.04
C PRO A 98 10.82 -3.01 -13.16
N GLY A 99 9.82 -2.25 -13.60
CA GLY A 99 8.89 -2.63 -14.67
C GLY A 99 7.72 -3.53 -14.24
N VAL A 100 7.70 -4.11 -13.05
CA VAL A 100 6.60 -4.99 -12.61
C VAL A 100 5.30 -4.22 -12.47
N MET A 101 5.31 -3.08 -11.80
CA MET A 101 4.10 -2.26 -11.61
C MET A 101 3.56 -1.73 -12.94
N GLU A 102 4.44 -1.35 -13.85
CA GLU A 102 4.08 -0.90 -15.20
C GLU A 102 3.38 -2.03 -15.97
N ARG A 103 3.91 -3.24 -15.94
CA ARG A 103 3.29 -4.41 -16.59
C ARG A 103 1.93 -4.77 -16.00
N LEU A 104 1.74 -4.50 -14.71
CA LEU A 104 0.46 -4.71 -14.03
C LEU A 104 -0.54 -3.57 -14.28
N GLY A 105 -0.13 -2.47 -14.92
CA GLY A 105 -0.98 -1.29 -15.14
C GLY A 105 -1.14 -0.42 -13.91
N PHE A 106 -0.21 -0.50 -12.97
CA PHE A 106 -0.14 0.31 -11.75
C PHE A 106 1.13 1.16 -11.70
N GLY A 107 1.76 1.40 -12.83
CA GLY A 107 2.95 2.26 -12.91
C GLY A 107 2.63 3.73 -12.61
N PRO A 108 3.65 4.56 -12.36
CA PRO A 108 3.45 5.96 -12.02
C PRO A 108 2.63 6.74 -13.04
N GLU A 109 2.84 6.49 -14.33
CA GLU A 109 2.08 7.15 -15.40
C GLU A 109 0.61 6.73 -15.41
N ASP A 110 0.34 5.42 -15.24
CA ASP A 110 -1.02 4.90 -15.16
C ASP A 110 -1.78 5.53 -13.98
N LEU A 111 -1.13 5.61 -12.82
CA LEU A 111 -1.78 6.11 -11.60
C LEU A 111 -1.85 7.64 -11.55
N ALA A 112 -1.03 8.36 -12.31
CA ALA A 112 -1.13 9.81 -12.43
C ALA A 112 -2.47 10.24 -13.06
N GLU A 113 -3.04 9.42 -13.93
CA GLU A 113 -4.37 9.65 -14.50
C GLU A 113 -5.49 9.41 -13.48
N VAL A 114 -5.30 8.45 -12.58
CA VAL A 114 -6.26 8.10 -11.53
C VAL A 114 -6.22 9.09 -10.38
N ASN A 115 -5.03 9.52 -9.98
CA ASN A 115 -4.80 10.41 -8.86
C ASN A 115 -3.55 11.26 -9.11
N PRO A 116 -3.71 12.48 -9.66
CA PRO A 116 -2.57 13.36 -9.99
C PRO A 116 -1.75 13.82 -8.80
N GLY A 117 -2.33 13.82 -7.59
CA GLY A 117 -1.66 14.22 -6.34
C GLY A 117 -0.95 13.08 -5.62
N LEU A 118 -0.95 11.88 -6.18
CA LEU A 118 -0.37 10.68 -5.55
C LEU A 118 1.15 10.78 -5.44
N VAL A 119 1.67 10.57 -4.24
CA VAL A 119 3.10 10.37 -4.02
C VAL A 119 3.43 8.90 -4.25
N TYR A 120 4.25 8.60 -5.23
CA TYR A 120 4.60 7.24 -5.61
C TYR A 120 5.99 6.86 -5.08
N GLY A 121 6.04 6.09 -3.99
CA GLY A 121 7.26 5.61 -3.37
C GLY A 121 7.68 4.25 -3.94
N ARG A 122 8.89 4.19 -4.49
CA ARG A 122 9.46 2.98 -5.07
C ARG A 122 10.70 2.55 -4.30
N MET A 123 10.67 1.36 -3.74
CA MET A 123 11.79 0.78 -3.01
C MET A 123 12.59 -0.14 -3.91
N THR A 124 13.84 0.19 -4.15
CA THR A 124 14.75 -0.60 -4.97
C THR A 124 16.12 -0.68 -4.33
N GLY A 125 16.90 -1.68 -4.71
CA GLY A 125 18.30 -1.77 -4.33
C GLY A 125 19.21 -0.82 -5.13
N TRP A 126 18.88 -0.58 -6.40
CA TRP A 126 19.78 0.10 -7.35
C TRP A 126 19.09 1.14 -8.24
N GLY A 127 17.89 1.56 -7.89
CA GLY A 127 17.08 2.47 -8.71
C GLY A 127 16.20 1.74 -9.72
N GLN A 128 15.53 2.51 -10.57
CA GLN A 128 14.63 1.98 -11.60
C GLN A 128 15.34 1.77 -12.93
N ASP A 129 16.47 2.39 -13.12
CA ASP A 129 17.23 2.42 -14.38
C ASP A 129 18.70 2.14 -14.11
N GLY A 130 19.40 1.72 -15.17
CA GLY A 130 20.83 1.48 -15.14
C GLY A 130 21.22 -0.01 -15.10
N PRO A 131 22.50 -0.32 -15.20
CA PRO A 131 22.98 -1.69 -15.41
C PRO A 131 22.79 -2.63 -14.21
N ARG A 132 22.39 -2.10 -13.06
CA ARG A 132 22.14 -2.88 -11.84
C ARG A 132 20.66 -2.89 -11.42
N ALA A 133 19.79 -2.26 -12.21
CA ALA A 133 18.37 -2.17 -11.89
C ALA A 133 17.62 -3.49 -12.14
N GLU A 134 18.17 -4.42 -12.93
CA GLU A 134 17.59 -5.73 -13.26
C GLU A 134 17.99 -6.81 -12.25
#